data_2d1bbcf607aff04d9315c21218e975ec
#
_entry.id   2d1bbcf607aff04d9315c21218e975ec
#
_cell.length_a   1.000
_cell.length_b   1.000
_cell.length_c   1.000
_cell.angle_alpha   90.00
_cell.angle_beta   90.00
_cell.angle_gamma   90.00
#
_symmetry.space_group_name_H-M   'P 1'
#
loop_
_entity.id
_entity.type
_entity.pdbx_description
1 polymer ?
#
loop_
_entity_poly.entity_id
_entity_poly.type
_entity_poly.pdbx_seq_one_letter_code
_entity_poly.pdbx_strand_id
1 'polypeptide(L)'
;MAQHIGFYMDNIICVHWGTKYPVKFVNILYSMCKRNMTRPFNFYCLTDEPNNAFAERVKPIRIPDPQFDGWWNKMHLYDKRLEIEGNILYMDLDVVVINELDEFFTQYRDEDFLCIRDFGQPTTTINSSVLRYNLKHHSFIYDDYMNNKSLYDGMHGDQNVITDMMLRHEKTQILPDDWTYSFKWPERGQPQKYEKYLPKKHPLKKKAKICVFHGHPNPDYAMQYESGEWVKNYWK
;
A
#
# COMPACT_ATOMS: atom_id res chain seq x y z
N MET A 1 37.17 11.25 5.06
CA MET A 1 36.03 11.82 4.32
C MET A 1 34.78 11.46 5.08
N ALA A 2 34.13 12.41 5.73
CA ALA A 2 32.86 12.16 6.42
C ALA A 2 31.80 11.92 5.35
N GLN A 3 31.24 10.69 5.32
CA GLN A 3 30.04 10.43 4.54
C GLN A 3 28.94 11.31 5.12
N HIS A 4 28.43 12.25 4.33
CA HIS A 4 27.16 12.91 4.61
C HIS A 4 26.09 11.83 4.55
N ILE A 5 25.75 11.30 5.71
CA ILE A 5 24.51 10.51 5.88
C ILE A 5 23.40 11.57 5.80
N GLY A 6 22.94 11.82 4.60
CA GLY A 6 21.71 12.59 4.41
C GLY A 6 20.59 11.82 5.07
N PHE A 7 20.05 12.32 6.16
CA PHE A 7 18.82 11.80 6.73
C PHE A 7 17.67 12.12 5.76
N TYR A 8 17.44 11.25 4.79
CA TYR A 8 16.22 11.33 4.02
C TYR A 8 15.04 11.08 4.95
N MET A 9 14.01 11.91 4.83
CA MET A 9 12.76 11.66 5.54
C MET A 9 12.11 10.40 4.96
N ASP A 10 11.54 9.58 5.84
CA ASP A 10 10.71 8.46 5.41
C ASP A 10 9.49 9.00 4.65
N ASN A 11 9.05 8.30 3.62
CA ASN A 11 7.93 8.73 2.81
C ASN A 11 6.83 7.67 2.83
N ILE A 12 5.60 8.11 2.99
CA ILE A 12 4.40 7.27 2.85
C ILE A 12 3.58 7.82 1.70
N ILE A 13 3.06 6.96 0.85
CA ILE A 13 2.23 7.36 -0.29
C ILE A 13 0.99 6.47 -0.40
N CYS A 14 -0.12 7.06 -0.79
CA CYS A 14 -1.33 6.36 -1.25
C CYS A 14 -1.75 6.86 -2.62
N VAL A 15 -2.65 6.12 -3.27
CA VAL A 15 -3.25 6.52 -4.55
C VAL A 15 -4.75 6.72 -4.33
N HIS A 16 -5.24 7.91 -4.69
CA HIS A 16 -6.65 8.28 -4.66
C HIS A 16 -7.06 8.78 -6.04
N TRP A 17 -7.95 8.06 -6.70
CA TRP A 17 -8.46 8.40 -8.03
C TRP A 17 -9.95 8.11 -8.13
N GLY A 18 -10.64 8.88 -8.95
CA GLY A 18 -12.08 8.73 -9.17
C GLY A 18 -12.89 8.84 -7.88
N THR A 19 -14.02 8.14 -7.83
CA THR A 19 -15.01 8.27 -6.75
C THR A 19 -15.16 7.04 -5.86
N LYS A 20 -14.33 6.01 -6.06
CA LYS A 20 -14.44 4.75 -5.29
C LYS A 20 -14.28 4.95 -3.79
N TYR A 21 -13.32 5.76 -3.40
CA TYR A 21 -13.08 6.12 -2.01
C TYR A 21 -13.25 7.63 -1.81
N PRO A 22 -14.04 8.08 -0.84
CA PRO A 22 -14.05 9.50 -0.46
C PRO A 22 -12.69 9.96 0.08
N VAL A 23 -12.37 11.25 -0.06
CA VAL A 23 -11.13 11.88 0.46
C VAL A 23 -10.88 11.58 1.94
N LYS A 24 -11.95 11.37 2.74
CA LYS A 24 -11.81 10.98 4.15
C LYS A 24 -10.93 9.75 4.35
N PHE A 25 -10.85 8.81 3.38
CA PHE A 25 -9.99 7.63 3.48
C PHE A 25 -8.52 8.01 3.48
N VAL A 26 -8.12 8.98 2.65
CA VAL A 26 -6.76 9.52 2.64
C VAL A 26 -6.42 10.18 3.98
N ASN A 27 -7.33 11.02 4.48
CA ASN A 27 -7.14 11.73 5.75
C ASN A 27 -7.04 10.76 6.95
N ILE A 28 -7.85 9.70 6.95
CA ILE A 28 -7.81 8.65 7.97
C ILE A 28 -6.51 7.85 7.86
N LEU A 29 -6.09 7.47 6.64
CA LEU A 29 -4.81 6.76 6.45
C LEU A 29 -3.65 7.61 6.97
N TYR A 30 -3.60 8.90 6.63
CA TYR A 30 -2.62 9.83 7.20
C TYR A 30 -2.67 9.84 8.74
N SER A 31 -3.87 9.94 9.32
CA SER A 31 -4.05 9.95 10.77
C SER A 31 -3.56 8.66 11.43
N MET A 32 -3.82 7.51 10.81
CA MET A 32 -3.29 6.21 11.27
C MET A 32 -1.76 6.17 11.20
N CYS A 33 -1.17 6.63 10.10
CA CYS A 33 0.30 6.71 9.96
C CYS A 33 0.89 7.63 11.03
N LYS A 34 0.31 8.81 11.24
CA LYS A 34 0.77 9.77 12.27
C LYS A 34 0.79 9.17 13.68
N ARG A 35 -0.13 8.27 14.01
CA ARG A 35 -0.17 7.59 15.31
C ARG A 35 0.82 6.43 15.44
N ASN A 36 1.25 5.87 14.31
CA ASN A 36 2.04 4.64 14.26
C ASN A 36 3.45 4.85 13.65
N MET A 37 3.86 6.10 13.42
CA MET A 37 5.23 6.49 13.07
C MET A 37 5.82 7.28 14.23
N THR A 38 6.99 6.88 14.70
CA THR A 38 7.78 7.65 15.68
C THR A 38 8.81 8.55 15.00
N ARG A 39 9.17 8.21 13.77
CA ARG A 39 10.10 8.94 12.92
C ARG A 39 9.39 10.05 12.12
N PRO A 40 10.07 11.16 11.81
CA PRO A 40 9.54 12.16 10.89
C PRO A 40 9.30 11.56 9.50
N PHE A 41 8.15 11.85 8.89
CA PHE A 41 7.80 11.37 7.56
C PHE A 41 7.03 12.39 6.75
N ASN A 42 7.11 12.26 5.43
CA ASN A 42 6.21 12.90 4.48
C ASN A 42 5.05 11.96 4.15
N PHE A 43 3.87 12.52 3.93
CA PHE A 43 2.73 11.76 3.46
C PHE A 43 2.22 12.35 2.14
N TYR A 44 2.28 11.54 1.09
CA TYR A 44 1.86 11.91 -0.26
C TYR A 44 0.55 11.22 -0.64
N CYS A 45 -0.26 11.91 -1.44
CA CYS A 45 -1.42 11.32 -2.09
C CYS A 45 -1.31 11.56 -3.60
N LEU A 46 -1.06 10.51 -4.36
CA LEU A 46 -1.12 10.54 -5.81
C LEU A 46 -2.59 10.55 -6.24
N THR A 47 -3.04 11.60 -6.94
CA THR A 47 -4.48 11.81 -7.17
C THR A 47 -4.77 12.53 -8.48
N ASP A 48 -5.95 12.25 -9.06
CA ASP A 48 -6.53 12.99 -10.18
C ASP A 48 -7.14 14.33 -9.74
N GLU A 49 -7.46 14.48 -8.42
CA GLU A 49 -8.11 15.65 -7.85
C GLU A 49 -7.27 16.31 -6.73
N PRO A 50 -6.14 16.98 -7.06
CA PRO A 50 -5.22 17.52 -6.07
C PRO A 50 -5.79 18.66 -5.21
N ASN A 51 -6.93 19.26 -5.61
CA ASN A 51 -7.61 20.33 -4.89
C ASN A 51 -8.66 19.84 -3.88
N ASN A 52 -8.77 18.54 -3.67
CA ASN A 52 -9.66 17.98 -2.66
C ASN A 52 -9.31 18.45 -1.22
N ALA A 53 -10.25 18.32 -0.31
CA ALA A 53 -10.10 18.69 1.09
C ALA A 53 -9.23 17.67 1.86
N PHE A 54 -7.95 17.63 1.54
CA PHE A 54 -6.96 16.82 2.26
C PHE A 54 -6.61 17.44 3.61
N ALA A 55 -6.18 16.61 4.56
CA ALA A 55 -5.58 17.09 5.80
C ALA A 55 -4.31 17.93 5.50
N GLU A 56 -4.04 18.95 6.31
CA GLU A 56 -2.97 19.95 6.10
C GLU A 56 -1.59 19.35 5.76
N ARG A 57 -1.25 18.20 6.33
CA ARG A 57 0.05 17.55 6.14
C ARG A 57 0.08 16.53 5.01
N VAL A 58 -1.05 16.27 4.36
CA VAL A 58 -1.10 15.45 3.16
C VAL A 58 -0.61 16.29 1.99
N LYS A 59 0.37 15.77 1.26
CA LYS A 59 0.94 16.41 0.07
C LYS A 59 0.33 15.79 -1.20
N PRO A 60 -0.68 16.42 -1.80
CA PRO A 60 -1.25 15.90 -3.03
C PRO A 60 -0.27 16.06 -4.20
N ILE A 61 -0.13 15.00 -4.99
CA ILE A 61 0.61 14.99 -6.24
C ILE A 61 -0.38 14.62 -7.34
N ARG A 62 -0.48 15.44 -8.37
CA ARG A 62 -1.31 15.10 -9.53
C ARG A 62 -0.75 13.88 -10.24
N ILE A 63 -1.62 12.91 -10.55
CA ILE A 63 -1.24 11.76 -11.38
C ILE A 63 -0.67 12.28 -12.71
N PRO A 64 0.57 11.89 -13.07
CA PRO A 64 1.19 12.32 -14.33
C PRO A 64 0.45 11.81 -15.56
N ASP A 65 0.57 12.52 -16.66
CA ASP A 65 0.07 12.02 -17.96
C ASP A 65 1.04 10.97 -18.57
N PRO A 66 0.51 9.99 -19.32
CA PRO A 66 -0.91 9.69 -19.50
C PRO A 66 -1.54 9.09 -18.23
N GLN A 67 -2.75 9.51 -17.89
CA GLN A 67 -3.51 8.85 -16.84
C GLN A 67 -4.01 7.49 -17.33
N PHE A 68 -4.11 6.54 -16.42
CA PHE A 68 -4.58 5.18 -16.72
C PHE A 68 -5.96 4.94 -16.12
N ASP A 69 -6.63 3.90 -16.59
CA ASP A 69 -7.94 3.53 -16.07
C ASP A 69 -7.80 2.76 -14.75
N GLY A 70 -8.60 3.14 -13.78
CA GLY A 70 -8.77 2.37 -12.55
C GLY A 70 -7.47 2.19 -11.76
N TRP A 71 -7.25 0.99 -11.29
CA TRP A 71 -6.07 0.64 -10.48
C TRP A 71 -4.74 0.71 -11.25
N TRP A 72 -4.77 0.80 -12.60
CA TRP A 72 -3.55 1.00 -13.38
C TRP A 72 -2.82 2.31 -13.06
N ASN A 73 -3.52 3.29 -12.47
CA ASN A 73 -2.87 4.50 -11.94
C ASN A 73 -1.83 4.21 -10.86
N LYS A 74 -1.84 3.04 -10.22
CA LYS A 74 -0.79 2.61 -9.30
C LYS A 74 0.57 2.42 -9.96
N MET A 75 0.62 2.22 -11.28
CA MET A 75 1.90 2.11 -11.99
C MET A 75 2.70 3.42 -11.91
N HIS A 76 2.04 4.57 -11.77
CA HIS A 76 2.70 5.85 -11.54
C HIS A 76 3.46 5.94 -10.20
N LEU A 77 3.24 5.02 -9.26
CA LEU A 77 4.02 4.94 -8.02
C LEU A 77 5.52 4.77 -8.30
N TYR A 78 5.87 4.18 -9.44
CA TYR A 78 7.26 3.94 -9.84
C TYR A 78 7.78 4.97 -10.85
N ASP A 79 7.00 6.00 -11.14
CA ASP A 79 7.41 7.05 -12.06
C ASP A 79 8.41 8.01 -11.42
N LYS A 80 9.61 8.10 -11.99
CA LYS A 80 10.67 9.01 -11.50
C LYS A 80 10.26 10.49 -11.53
N ARG A 81 9.22 10.87 -12.30
CA ARG A 81 8.69 12.24 -12.33
C ARG A 81 8.03 12.65 -11.01
N LEU A 82 7.76 11.70 -10.10
CA LEU A 82 7.29 12.02 -8.75
C LEU A 82 8.35 12.74 -7.90
N GLU A 83 9.63 12.62 -8.24
CA GLU A 83 10.77 13.31 -7.59
C GLU A 83 10.80 13.10 -6.07
N ILE A 84 10.37 11.94 -5.58
CA ILE A 84 10.42 11.58 -4.17
C ILE A 84 11.73 10.84 -3.89
N GLU A 85 12.56 11.44 -3.04
CA GLU A 85 13.83 10.83 -2.64
C GLU A 85 13.68 9.96 -1.39
N GLY A 86 14.46 8.88 -1.32
CA GLY A 86 14.47 7.95 -0.20
C GLY A 86 13.44 6.82 -0.33
N ASN A 87 13.22 6.13 0.76
CA ASN A 87 12.31 5.00 0.80
C ASN A 87 10.85 5.46 0.87
N ILE A 88 9.99 4.75 0.16
CA ILE A 88 8.56 5.05 0.04
C ILE A 88 7.77 3.82 0.48
N LEU A 89 6.96 3.94 1.52
CA LEU A 89 5.97 2.94 1.91
C LEU A 89 4.63 3.28 1.25
N TYR A 90 4.22 2.45 0.32
CA TYR A 90 2.90 2.52 -0.28
C TYR A 90 1.89 1.69 0.50
N MET A 91 0.71 2.23 0.68
CA MET A 91 -0.45 1.51 1.24
C MET A 91 -1.72 1.84 0.47
N ASP A 92 -2.54 0.81 0.21
CA ASP A 92 -3.91 1.00 -0.28
C ASP A 92 -4.76 1.79 0.73
N LEU A 93 -5.82 2.43 0.25
CA LEU A 93 -6.73 3.23 1.08
C LEU A 93 -7.64 2.36 1.98
N ASP A 94 -7.80 1.09 1.64
CA ASP A 94 -8.62 0.13 2.37
C ASP A 94 -7.78 -0.77 3.31
N VAL A 95 -6.82 -0.15 3.97
CA VAL A 95 -6.05 -0.81 5.04
C VAL A 95 -6.35 -0.19 6.40
N VAL A 96 -6.08 -0.93 7.46
CA VAL A 96 -6.11 -0.43 8.84
C VAL A 96 -4.74 -0.63 9.47
N VAL A 97 -4.07 0.47 9.81
CA VAL A 97 -2.79 0.43 10.53
C VAL A 97 -3.07 0.19 12.00
N ILE A 98 -2.43 -0.83 12.57
CA ILE A 98 -2.67 -1.33 13.93
C ILE A 98 -1.49 -1.02 14.84
N ASN A 99 -0.27 -1.21 14.33
CA ASN A 99 0.96 -1.02 15.08
C ASN A 99 1.99 -0.21 14.30
N GLU A 100 3.12 0.03 14.97
CA GLU A 100 4.25 0.82 14.50
C GLU A 100 4.74 0.42 13.09
N LEU A 101 5.03 1.43 12.27
CA LEU A 101 5.48 1.29 10.89
C LEU A 101 6.99 1.52 10.70
N ASP A 102 7.70 2.01 11.70
CA ASP A 102 9.12 2.41 11.57
C ASP A 102 10.02 1.28 11.06
N GLU A 103 9.69 0.02 11.38
CA GLU A 103 10.47 -1.13 10.94
C GLU A 103 10.48 -1.33 9.42
N PHE A 104 9.48 -0.82 8.69
CA PHE A 104 9.52 -0.82 7.22
C PHE A 104 10.71 -0.01 6.68
N PHE A 105 11.20 0.96 7.44
CA PHE A 105 12.27 1.85 7.04
C PHE A 105 13.62 1.54 7.69
N THR A 106 13.65 0.80 8.80
CA THR A 106 14.85 0.60 9.61
C THR A 106 15.46 -0.78 9.51
N GLN A 107 14.72 -1.80 9.08
CA GLN A 107 15.18 -3.19 9.07
C GLN A 107 15.76 -3.66 7.72
N TYR A 108 15.56 -2.89 6.64
CA TYR A 108 15.90 -3.30 5.29
C TYR A 108 16.73 -2.23 4.59
N ARG A 109 17.50 -2.66 3.57
CA ARG A 109 18.34 -1.75 2.79
C ARG A 109 17.50 -0.89 1.83
N ASP A 110 18.07 0.25 1.40
CA ASP A 110 17.37 1.18 0.51
C ASP A 110 17.07 0.59 -0.88
N GLU A 111 17.93 -0.31 -1.35
CA GLU A 111 17.76 -1.00 -2.62
C GLU A 111 16.78 -2.19 -2.58
N ASP A 112 16.30 -2.58 -1.39
CA ASP A 112 15.36 -3.69 -1.29
C ASP A 112 13.95 -3.25 -1.68
N PHE A 113 13.27 -4.09 -2.46
CA PHE A 113 11.84 -3.97 -2.72
C PHE A 113 11.08 -4.85 -1.73
N LEU A 114 10.30 -4.23 -0.85
CA LEU A 114 9.57 -4.99 0.16
C LEU A 114 8.12 -5.18 -0.28
N CYS A 115 7.64 -6.38 -0.14
CA CYS A 115 6.26 -6.72 -0.47
C CYS A 115 5.71 -7.77 0.49
N ILE A 116 4.40 -7.91 0.49
CA ILE A 116 3.71 -8.96 1.23
C ILE A 116 3.28 -10.08 0.29
N ARG A 117 3.21 -11.30 0.80
CA ARG A 117 2.63 -12.42 0.05
C ARG A 117 1.16 -12.18 -0.18
N ASP A 118 0.65 -12.60 -1.31
CA ASP A 118 -0.80 -12.60 -1.55
C ASP A 118 -1.54 -13.46 -0.52
N PHE A 119 -2.75 -13.07 -0.20
CA PHE A 119 -3.55 -13.78 0.80
C PHE A 119 -4.17 -15.06 0.26
N GLY A 120 -4.43 -15.12 -1.05
CA GLY A 120 -5.01 -16.29 -1.72
C GLY A 120 -3.97 -17.22 -2.33
N GLN A 121 -2.93 -16.65 -2.93
CA GLN A 121 -1.86 -17.37 -3.64
C GLN A 121 -0.47 -17.00 -3.11
N PRO A 122 -0.16 -17.30 -1.85
CA PRO A 122 1.02 -16.76 -1.16
C PRO A 122 2.37 -17.24 -1.73
N THR A 123 2.40 -18.32 -2.47
CA THR A 123 3.64 -18.88 -3.03
C THR A 123 3.98 -18.36 -4.43
N THR A 124 3.00 -17.80 -5.13
CA THR A 124 3.12 -17.44 -6.54
C THR A 124 2.82 -15.97 -6.83
N THR A 125 2.31 -15.23 -5.84
CA THR A 125 1.82 -13.88 -6.08
C THR A 125 2.21 -12.94 -4.94
N ILE A 126 2.67 -11.74 -5.31
CA ILE A 126 2.84 -10.59 -4.42
C ILE A 126 1.48 -9.93 -4.25
N ASN A 127 1.14 -9.48 -3.03
CA ASN A 127 0.00 -8.59 -2.84
C ASN A 127 0.47 -7.13 -2.89
N SER A 128 -0.16 -6.32 -3.73
CA SER A 128 0.25 -4.93 -3.99
C SER A 128 -0.36 -3.90 -3.04
N SER A 129 -1.03 -4.32 -1.96
CA SER A 129 -1.68 -3.38 -1.03
C SER A 129 -0.71 -2.71 -0.07
N VAL A 130 0.45 -3.33 0.19
CA VAL A 130 1.52 -2.80 1.04
C VAL A 130 2.87 -3.10 0.39
N LEU A 131 3.55 -2.05 -0.05
CA LEU A 131 4.83 -2.14 -0.74
C LEU A 131 5.79 -1.09 -0.20
N ARG A 132 7.09 -1.42 -0.07
CA ARG A 132 8.10 -0.42 0.19
C ARG A 132 9.16 -0.49 -0.91
N TYR A 133 9.47 0.64 -1.49
CA TYR A 133 10.39 0.76 -2.62
C TYR A 133 11.14 2.10 -2.57
N ASN A 134 12.09 2.28 -3.49
CA ASN A 134 12.83 3.52 -3.65
C ASN A 134 12.93 3.83 -5.15
N LEU A 135 12.51 5.02 -5.57
CA LEU A 135 12.47 5.39 -7.00
C LEU A 135 13.85 5.32 -7.67
N LYS A 136 14.91 5.60 -6.93
CA LYS A 136 16.28 5.48 -7.44
C LYS A 136 16.60 4.06 -7.95
N HIS A 137 16.02 3.03 -7.32
CA HIS A 137 16.30 1.63 -7.61
C HIS A 137 15.18 0.92 -8.38
N HIS A 138 13.94 1.41 -8.30
CA HIS A 138 12.77 0.70 -8.77
C HIS A 138 11.93 1.43 -9.83
N SER A 139 12.39 2.60 -10.31
CA SER A 139 11.68 3.32 -11.39
C SER A 139 11.65 2.55 -12.71
N PHE A 140 12.53 1.56 -12.90
CA PHE A 140 12.51 0.68 -14.06
C PHE A 140 11.16 -0.05 -14.22
N ILE A 141 10.42 -0.25 -13.12
CA ILE A 141 9.08 -0.88 -13.15
C ILE A 141 8.13 -0.05 -14.01
N TYR A 142 8.15 1.28 -13.87
CA TYR A 142 7.33 2.17 -14.72
C TYR A 142 7.83 2.18 -16.15
N ASP A 143 9.13 2.29 -16.35
CA ASP A 143 9.73 2.32 -17.69
C ASP A 143 9.45 1.02 -18.45
N ASP A 144 9.56 -0.14 -17.80
CA ASP A 144 9.25 -1.44 -18.40
C ASP A 144 7.75 -1.60 -18.69
N TYR A 145 6.88 -1.18 -17.75
CA TYR A 145 5.43 -1.17 -17.98
C TYR A 145 5.07 -0.33 -19.21
N MET A 146 5.63 0.86 -19.36
CA MET A 146 5.36 1.75 -20.49
C MET A 146 5.84 1.18 -21.82
N ASN A 147 7.03 0.55 -21.81
CA ASN A 147 7.61 -0.05 -23.03
C ASN A 147 6.85 -1.32 -23.47
N ASN A 148 6.22 -2.02 -22.55
CA ASN A 148 5.53 -3.28 -22.79
C ASN A 148 4.02 -3.19 -22.45
N LYS A 149 3.44 -1.99 -22.53
CA LYS A 149 2.09 -1.72 -22.08
C LYS A 149 1.05 -2.69 -22.66
N SER A 150 1.14 -3.01 -23.96
CA SER A 150 0.21 -3.94 -24.62
C SER A 150 0.24 -5.36 -24.03
N LEU A 151 1.38 -5.80 -23.49
CA LEU A 151 1.51 -7.08 -22.79
C LEU A 151 0.85 -7.01 -21.42
N TYR A 152 1.16 -5.96 -20.67
CA TYR A 152 0.69 -5.81 -19.28
C TYR A 152 -0.79 -5.43 -19.16
N ASP A 153 -1.34 -4.66 -20.11
CA ASP A 153 -2.78 -4.34 -20.16
C ASP A 153 -3.67 -5.58 -20.32
N GLY A 154 -3.10 -6.70 -20.81
CA GLY A 154 -3.77 -8.00 -20.84
C GLY A 154 -3.83 -8.71 -19.49
N MET A 155 -3.09 -8.26 -18.49
CA MET A 155 -3.10 -8.84 -17.15
C MET A 155 -4.30 -8.36 -16.35
N HIS A 156 -4.62 -9.08 -15.26
CA HIS A 156 -5.78 -8.75 -14.41
C HIS A 156 -5.64 -7.40 -13.69
N GLY A 157 -4.41 -7.00 -13.32
CA GLY A 157 -4.18 -5.75 -12.61
C GLY A 157 -2.71 -5.50 -12.27
N ASP A 158 -2.46 -4.37 -11.61
CA ASP A 158 -1.13 -3.93 -11.15
C ASP A 158 -0.39 -5.01 -10.33
N GLN A 159 -1.11 -5.74 -9.49
CA GLN A 159 -0.55 -6.83 -8.68
C GLN A 159 0.12 -7.91 -9.55
N ASN A 160 -0.48 -8.24 -10.71
CA ASN A 160 0.08 -9.25 -11.61
C ASN A 160 1.36 -8.74 -12.26
N VAL A 161 1.40 -7.47 -12.66
CA VAL A 161 2.58 -6.83 -13.24
C VAL A 161 3.73 -6.81 -12.22
N ILE A 162 3.45 -6.36 -11.00
CA ILE A 162 4.45 -6.33 -9.92
C ILE A 162 4.92 -7.74 -9.57
N THR A 163 4.03 -8.73 -9.60
CA THR A 163 4.40 -10.13 -9.38
C THR A 163 5.35 -10.62 -10.46
N ASP A 164 5.03 -10.37 -11.72
CA ASP A 164 5.84 -10.79 -12.86
C ASP A 164 7.26 -10.21 -12.80
N MET A 165 7.36 -8.92 -12.54
CA MET A 165 8.63 -8.20 -12.49
C MET A 165 9.46 -8.49 -11.23
N MET A 166 8.81 -8.60 -10.07
CA MET A 166 9.50 -8.50 -8.78
C MET A 166 9.55 -9.80 -7.98
N LEU A 167 8.65 -10.77 -8.18
CA LEU A 167 8.61 -11.97 -7.32
C LEU A 167 9.93 -12.73 -7.28
N ARG A 168 10.67 -12.74 -8.38
CA ARG A 168 11.97 -13.42 -8.53
C ARG A 168 13.15 -12.47 -8.62
N HIS A 169 12.92 -11.16 -8.43
CA HIS A 169 13.99 -10.18 -8.49
C HIS A 169 14.89 -10.31 -7.26
N GLU A 170 16.20 -10.26 -7.44
CA GLU A 170 17.19 -10.52 -6.38
C GLU A 170 17.11 -9.57 -5.17
N LYS A 171 16.57 -8.36 -5.37
CA LYS A 171 16.39 -7.36 -4.31
C LYS A 171 15.00 -7.40 -3.68
N THR A 172 14.16 -8.35 -4.06
CA THR A 172 12.83 -8.48 -3.46
C THR A 172 12.91 -9.21 -2.13
N GLN A 173 12.35 -8.56 -1.10
CA GLN A 173 12.23 -9.10 0.24
C GLN A 173 10.76 -9.28 0.60
N ILE A 174 10.39 -10.47 0.96
CA ILE A 174 9.04 -10.75 1.46
C ILE A 174 9.00 -10.39 2.94
N LEU A 175 8.10 -9.51 3.29
CA LEU A 175 7.86 -9.11 4.67
C LEU A 175 7.34 -10.27 5.52
N PRO A 176 7.60 -10.30 6.84
CA PRO A 176 7.08 -11.31 7.73
C PRO A 176 5.55 -11.45 7.63
N ASP A 177 5.07 -12.68 7.53
CA ASP A 177 3.64 -12.96 7.32
C ASP A 177 2.74 -12.48 8.47
N ASP A 178 3.29 -12.32 9.67
CA ASP A 178 2.58 -11.79 10.84
C ASP A 178 2.49 -10.26 10.87
N TRP A 179 3.22 -9.53 9.99
CA TRP A 179 3.08 -8.08 9.86
C TRP A 179 1.77 -7.66 9.22
N THR A 180 1.23 -8.52 8.35
CA THR A 180 -0.02 -8.21 7.64
C THR A 180 -0.98 -9.39 7.65
N TYR A 181 -2.28 -9.09 7.71
CA TYR A 181 -3.31 -10.10 7.57
C TYR A 181 -4.52 -9.57 6.81
N SER A 182 -5.29 -10.47 6.23
CA SER A 182 -6.52 -10.12 5.55
C SER A 182 -7.67 -10.00 6.54
N PHE A 183 -8.48 -8.96 6.40
CA PHE A 183 -9.76 -8.89 7.10
C PHE A 183 -10.74 -9.98 6.66
N LYS A 184 -10.67 -10.39 5.40
CA LYS A 184 -11.61 -11.35 4.81
C LYS A 184 -11.24 -12.81 5.05
N TRP A 185 -9.93 -13.10 4.96
CA TRP A 185 -9.43 -14.46 4.98
C TRP A 185 -8.60 -14.71 6.22
N PRO A 186 -9.07 -15.56 7.14
CA PRO A 186 -8.43 -15.76 8.44
C PRO A 186 -7.02 -16.31 8.31
N GLU A 187 -6.79 -17.13 7.27
CA GLU A 187 -5.49 -17.76 7.01
C GLU A 187 -5.04 -17.52 5.56
N ARG A 188 -3.75 -17.28 5.41
CA ARG A 188 -3.11 -17.09 4.10
C ARG A 188 -3.12 -18.41 3.33
N GLY A 189 -3.41 -18.36 2.03
CA GLY A 189 -3.55 -19.55 1.18
C GLY A 189 -4.91 -20.25 1.27
N GLN A 190 -5.82 -19.73 2.09
CA GLN A 190 -7.15 -20.26 2.22
C GLN A 190 -8.23 -19.21 1.88
N PRO A 191 -8.35 -18.81 0.59
CA PRO A 191 -9.34 -17.83 0.18
C PRO A 191 -10.74 -18.41 0.42
N GLN A 192 -11.51 -17.76 1.27
CA GLN A 192 -12.90 -18.11 1.46
C GLN A 192 -13.73 -17.40 0.38
N LYS A 193 -14.68 -18.12 -0.22
CA LYS A 193 -15.69 -17.48 -1.06
C LYS A 193 -16.41 -16.44 -0.22
N TYR A 194 -16.33 -15.19 -0.65
CA TYR A 194 -16.88 -14.06 0.03
C TYR A 194 -18.40 -14.00 -0.21
N GLU A 195 -19.12 -14.96 0.32
CA GLU A 195 -20.57 -14.97 0.28
C GLU A 195 -21.14 -14.71 1.67
N LYS A 196 -21.75 -13.54 1.81
CA LYS A 196 -22.76 -13.19 2.82
C LYS A 196 -22.33 -13.11 4.29
N TYR A 197 -21.15 -13.54 4.68
CA TYR A 197 -20.78 -13.56 6.09
C TYR A 197 -19.45 -12.84 6.30
N LEU A 198 -19.53 -11.60 6.79
CA LEU A 198 -18.48 -11.13 7.65
C LEU A 198 -18.31 -12.20 8.73
N PRO A 199 -17.13 -12.81 8.90
CA PRO A 199 -16.96 -13.85 9.89
C PRO A 199 -17.48 -13.36 11.23
N LYS A 200 -18.30 -14.15 11.93
CA LYS A 200 -18.92 -13.76 13.21
C LYS A 200 -17.90 -13.30 14.24
N LYS A 201 -16.63 -13.65 14.06
CA LYS A 201 -15.49 -13.18 14.87
C LYS A 201 -14.28 -13.11 13.95
N HIS A 202 -13.90 -11.90 13.54
CA HIS A 202 -12.59 -11.67 12.95
C HIS A 202 -11.71 -11.06 14.06
N PRO A 203 -10.92 -11.85 14.77
CA PRO A 203 -10.14 -11.32 15.88
C PRO A 203 -9.10 -10.36 15.36
N LEU A 204 -9.01 -9.20 16.00
CA LEU A 204 -7.89 -8.30 15.85
C LEU A 204 -6.58 -9.08 16.13
N LYS A 205 -5.72 -9.19 15.13
CA LYS A 205 -4.37 -9.74 15.33
C LYS A 205 -3.47 -8.63 15.88
N LYS A 206 -3.45 -8.50 17.20
CA LYS A 206 -2.77 -7.40 17.92
C LYS A 206 -1.27 -7.24 17.61
N LYS A 207 -0.61 -8.27 17.12
CA LYS A 207 0.82 -8.23 16.75
C LYS A 207 1.03 -7.76 15.30
N ALA A 208 0.00 -7.82 14.47
CA ALA A 208 0.10 -7.35 13.09
C ALA A 208 0.23 -5.83 13.02
N LYS A 209 0.94 -5.34 12.03
CA LYS A 209 1.12 -3.91 11.77
C LYS A 209 -0.05 -3.36 10.94
N ILE A 210 -0.51 -4.14 9.96
CA ILE A 210 -1.53 -3.69 9.01
C ILE A 210 -2.55 -4.81 8.76
N CYS A 211 -3.83 -4.47 8.83
CA CYS A 211 -4.92 -5.30 8.32
C CYS A 211 -5.33 -4.80 6.92
N VAL A 212 -5.35 -5.69 5.94
CA VAL A 212 -5.70 -5.38 4.54
C VAL A 212 -7.13 -5.85 4.25
N PHE A 213 -7.94 -4.96 3.72
CA PHE A 213 -9.34 -5.25 3.40
C PHE A 213 -9.53 -5.75 1.96
N HIS A 214 -8.63 -5.39 1.06
CA HIS A 214 -8.61 -5.70 -0.37
C HIS A 214 -10.01 -5.69 -1.03
N GLY A 215 -10.66 -4.52 -0.98
CA GLY A 215 -11.97 -4.23 -1.53
C GLY A 215 -13.10 -4.38 -0.51
N HIS A 216 -14.29 -4.78 -0.97
CA HIS A 216 -15.45 -4.89 -0.07
C HIS A 216 -15.41 -6.14 0.83
N PRO A 217 -15.75 -6.03 2.15
CA PRO A 217 -16.12 -4.78 2.82
C PRO A 217 -14.92 -3.86 2.98
N ASN A 218 -15.14 -2.55 2.90
CA ASN A 218 -14.18 -1.54 3.28
C ASN A 218 -14.19 -1.35 4.81
N PRO A 219 -13.19 -0.70 5.40
CA PRO A 219 -13.14 -0.47 6.84
C PRO A 219 -14.40 0.21 7.41
N ASP A 220 -14.92 1.24 6.72
CA ASP A 220 -16.11 1.98 7.16
C ASP A 220 -17.40 1.12 7.12
N TYR A 221 -17.48 0.19 6.19
CA TYR A 221 -18.58 -0.76 6.17
C TYR A 221 -18.44 -1.82 7.28
N ALA A 222 -17.22 -2.35 7.45
CA ALA A 222 -16.95 -3.40 8.44
C ALA A 222 -17.23 -2.94 9.88
N MET A 223 -17.01 -1.66 10.20
CA MET A 223 -17.30 -1.09 11.52
C MET A 223 -18.78 -1.22 11.95
N GLN A 224 -19.67 -1.46 11.03
CA GLN A 224 -21.12 -1.59 11.31
C GLN A 224 -21.50 -3.00 11.85
N TYR A 225 -20.54 -3.93 11.83
CA TYR A 225 -20.76 -5.32 12.22
C TYR A 225 -19.88 -5.70 13.42
N GLU A 226 -20.32 -6.67 14.19
CA GLU A 226 -19.60 -7.18 15.35
C GLU A 226 -18.15 -7.61 15.01
N SER A 227 -17.97 -8.28 13.88
CA SER A 227 -16.65 -8.73 13.41
C SER A 227 -15.66 -7.60 13.12
N GLY A 228 -16.15 -6.41 12.78
CA GLY A 228 -15.37 -5.22 12.46
C GLY A 228 -15.41 -4.14 13.52
N GLU A 229 -16.04 -4.38 14.68
CA GLU A 229 -16.18 -3.37 15.73
C GLU A 229 -14.83 -2.79 16.20
N TRP A 230 -13.81 -3.61 16.25
CA TRP A 230 -12.46 -3.20 16.63
C TRP A 230 -11.86 -2.15 15.66
N VAL A 231 -12.30 -2.12 14.40
CA VAL A 231 -11.82 -1.16 13.37
C VAL A 231 -12.03 0.28 13.83
N LYS A 232 -13.12 0.58 14.55
CA LYS A 232 -13.43 1.91 15.11
C LYS A 232 -12.29 2.48 15.96
N ASN A 233 -11.51 1.61 16.60
CA ASN A 233 -10.42 2.04 17.49
C ASN A 233 -9.18 2.48 16.71
N TYR A 234 -9.01 2.00 15.49
CA TYR A 234 -7.81 2.21 14.68
C TYR A 234 -8.06 3.11 13.48
N TRP A 235 -9.15 2.89 12.77
CA TRP A 235 -9.50 3.59 11.52
C TRP A 235 -10.16 4.94 11.80
N LYS A 236 -9.36 5.94 12.16
CA LYS A 236 -9.79 7.29 12.55
C LYS A 236 -8.66 8.33 12.42
#